data_e05001e42ce7e0f75e8a5bf5aad23748
#
_entry.id   e05001e42ce7e0f75e8a5bf5aad23748
#
_cell.length_a   1.000
_cell.length_b   1.000
_cell.length_c   1.000
_cell.angle_alpha   90.00
_cell.angle_beta   90.00
_cell.angle_gamma   90.00
#
_symmetry.space_group_name_H-M   'P 1'
#
loop_
_entity.id
_entity.type
_entity.pdbx_description
1 polymer ?
#
loop_
_entity_poly.entity_id
_entity_poly.type
_entity_poly.pdbx_seq_one_letter_code
_entity_poly.pdbx_strand_id
1 'polypeptide(L)'
;MSSNSEIVEFEMVYFIVNYGLGSKIMQTAKKYGISGGTVLLGKGTIKNRLLDSRKEIVLMVSDTKTINQALEQLDQKMKFSKPNHGIAYTTSVGQVVGARRSKCDYINEGRGADHIMYHAITVIVEKGNAEYVIDAATEAGSKGGTIINARGSGIHETSKLFSMEIEPEKEIVMILSEKESTEAIVASINKKLKIDEPGNGIIFIQDVNKTYGLFS
;
A
#
# COMPACT_ATOMS: atom_id res chain seq x y z
N MET A 1 -8.76 31.65 -18.07
CA MET A 1 -7.51 31.19 -17.42
C MET A 1 -7.76 29.76 -17.02
N SER A 2 -7.36 28.81 -17.85
CA SER A 2 -7.47 27.36 -17.54
C SER A 2 -6.37 27.01 -16.55
N SER A 3 -6.76 26.67 -15.33
CA SER A 3 -5.85 26.08 -14.36
C SER A 3 -5.39 24.73 -14.91
N ASN A 4 -4.15 24.62 -15.36
CA ASN A 4 -3.49 23.35 -15.52
C ASN A 4 -3.41 22.71 -14.12
N SER A 5 -4.33 21.81 -13.81
CA SER A 5 -4.17 20.89 -12.69
C SER A 5 -3.00 19.96 -13.07
N GLU A 6 -1.85 20.14 -12.43
CA GLU A 6 -0.77 19.15 -12.55
C GLU A 6 -1.33 17.78 -12.14
N ILE A 7 -1.25 16.84 -13.05
CA ILE A 7 -1.61 15.45 -12.80
C ILE A 7 -0.59 14.91 -11.80
N VAL A 8 -1.04 14.56 -10.60
CA VAL A 8 -0.18 13.99 -9.57
C VAL A 8 -0.21 12.47 -9.70
N GLU A 9 0.90 11.92 -10.17
CA GLU A 9 1.08 10.46 -10.24
C GLU A 9 1.44 9.91 -8.86
N PHE A 10 0.82 8.78 -8.50
CA PHE A 10 1.10 8.05 -7.27
C PHE A 10 1.85 6.77 -7.54
N GLU A 11 2.79 6.47 -6.66
CA GLU A 11 3.53 5.23 -6.65
C GLU A 11 3.42 4.55 -5.29
N MET A 12 3.46 3.23 -5.30
CA MET A 12 3.74 2.43 -4.13
C MET A 12 5.20 2.00 -4.15
N VAL A 13 5.88 2.22 -3.04
CA VAL A 13 7.22 1.70 -2.82
C VAL A 13 7.19 0.51 -1.86
N TYR A 14 7.93 -0.52 -2.24
CA TYR A 14 8.16 -1.73 -1.46
C TYR A 14 9.61 -1.75 -1.00
N PHE A 15 9.84 -1.97 0.30
CA PHE A 15 11.16 -2.27 0.85
C PHE A 15 11.12 -3.68 1.43
N ILE A 16 11.97 -4.57 0.97
CA ILE A 16 12.14 -5.91 1.53
C ILE A 16 13.49 -5.93 2.26
N VAL A 17 13.45 -5.92 3.58
CA VAL A 17 14.63 -5.75 4.44
C VAL A 17 14.71 -6.80 5.52
N ASN A 18 15.84 -6.83 6.23
CA ASN A 18 16.00 -7.69 7.39
C ASN A 18 15.05 -7.27 8.52
N TYR A 19 14.59 -8.24 9.30
CA TYR A 19 13.71 -8.01 10.45
C TYR A 19 14.28 -6.94 11.39
N GLY A 20 13.40 -6.04 11.86
CA GLY A 20 13.73 -4.93 12.75
C GLY A 20 14.15 -3.63 12.02
N LEU A 21 14.22 -3.61 10.67
CA LEU A 21 14.57 -2.40 9.92
C LEU A 21 13.35 -1.62 9.41
N GLY A 22 12.16 -2.20 9.40
CA GLY A 22 10.95 -1.58 8.86
C GLY A 22 10.62 -0.25 9.54
N SER A 23 10.62 -0.20 10.87
CA SER A 23 10.36 1.03 11.63
C SER A 23 11.36 2.14 11.32
N LYS A 24 12.66 1.78 11.16
CA LYS A 24 13.70 2.75 10.77
C LYS A 24 13.47 3.32 9.38
N ILE A 25 13.01 2.49 8.43
CA ILE A 25 12.64 2.93 7.09
C ILE A 25 11.46 3.89 7.16
N MET A 26 10.38 3.51 7.87
CA MET A 26 9.20 4.37 8.02
C MET A 26 9.51 5.72 8.67
N GLN A 27 10.27 5.73 9.77
CA GLN A 27 10.69 6.96 10.44
C GLN A 27 11.55 7.85 9.52
N THR A 28 12.41 7.24 8.70
CA THR A 28 13.22 7.99 7.75
C THR A 28 12.33 8.55 6.63
N ALA A 29 11.46 7.75 6.03
CA ALA A 29 10.57 8.18 4.97
C ALA A 29 9.63 9.33 5.39
N LYS A 30 9.10 9.27 6.63
CA LYS A 30 8.28 10.37 7.20
C LYS A 30 9.02 11.71 7.23
N LYS A 31 10.34 11.73 7.47
CA LYS A 31 11.14 12.98 7.45
C LYS A 31 11.22 13.61 6.07
N TYR A 32 10.99 12.82 5.02
CA TYR A 32 11.03 13.26 3.63
C TYR A 32 9.64 13.34 2.99
N GLY A 33 8.58 13.42 3.81
CA GLY A 33 7.24 13.78 3.36
C GLY A 33 6.29 12.60 3.14
N ILE A 34 6.75 11.35 3.26
CA ILE A 34 5.84 10.20 3.19
C ILE A 34 5.03 10.13 4.48
N SER A 35 3.70 10.16 4.36
CA SER A 35 2.80 10.32 5.50
C SER A 35 2.71 9.10 6.41
N GLY A 36 2.93 7.91 5.89
CA GLY A 36 2.82 6.67 6.65
C GLY A 36 3.23 5.45 5.84
N GLY A 37 3.13 4.29 6.44
CA GLY A 37 3.42 3.02 5.80
C GLY A 37 2.93 1.83 6.60
N THR A 38 2.97 0.67 5.97
CA THR A 38 2.53 -0.61 6.54
C THR A 38 3.66 -1.62 6.45
N VAL A 39 3.88 -2.37 7.52
CA VAL A 39 4.94 -3.37 7.62
C VAL A 39 4.32 -4.76 7.71
N LEU A 40 4.72 -5.63 6.79
CA LEU A 40 4.37 -7.04 6.76
C LEU A 40 5.56 -7.87 7.20
N LEU A 41 5.28 -9.02 7.81
CA LEU A 41 6.29 -10.03 8.10
C LEU A 41 6.43 -10.98 6.92
N GLY A 42 7.66 -11.26 6.54
CA GLY A 42 8.01 -12.17 5.48
C GLY A 42 9.15 -13.10 5.86
N LYS A 43 9.42 -14.05 4.99
CA LYS A 43 10.50 -15.01 5.08
C LYS A 43 11.36 -14.92 3.83
N GLY A 44 12.65 -14.66 4.00
CA GLY A 44 13.60 -14.67 2.89
C GLY A 44 14.11 -16.08 2.63
N THR A 45 14.08 -16.47 1.35
CA THR A 45 14.61 -17.76 0.90
C THR A 45 15.95 -17.53 0.19
N ILE A 46 17.06 -17.96 0.79
CA ILE A 46 18.37 -18.01 0.13
C ILE A 46 18.77 -19.48 0.02
N LYS A 47 18.98 -19.95 -1.22
CA LYS A 47 19.56 -21.29 -1.46
C LYS A 47 20.88 -21.39 -0.67
N ASN A 48 21.01 -22.39 0.20
CA ASN A 48 22.19 -22.75 1.01
C ASN A 48 22.36 -22.04 2.38
N ARG A 49 21.33 -21.46 2.98
CA ARG A 49 21.38 -21.14 4.42
C ARG A 49 20.45 -22.06 5.19
N LEU A 50 21.01 -22.72 6.22
CA LEU A 50 20.27 -23.57 7.17
C LEU A 50 19.22 -22.81 8.01
N LEU A 51 19.22 -21.49 7.96
CA LEU A 51 18.35 -20.64 8.75
C LEU A 51 17.56 -19.70 7.82
N ASP A 52 16.25 -19.85 7.87
CA ASP A 52 15.32 -18.90 7.27
C ASP A 52 15.53 -17.50 7.85
N SER A 53 15.80 -16.54 7.00
CA SER A 53 15.94 -15.16 7.44
C SER A 53 14.57 -14.48 7.50
N ARG A 54 14.16 -14.02 8.68
CA ARG A 54 12.98 -13.16 8.82
C ARG A 54 13.18 -11.87 8.06
N LYS A 55 12.17 -11.47 7.33
CA LYS A 55 12.14 -10.22 6.56
C LYS A 55 10.97 -9.36 6.99
N GLU A 56 11.11 -8.07 6.77
CA GLU A 56 10.01 -7.11 6.80
C GLU A 56 9.82 -6.56 5.39
N ILE A 57 8.55 -6.45 5.00
CA ILE A 57 8.14 -5.80 3.75
C ILE A 57 7.44 -4.52 4.16
N VAL A 58 8.02 -3.38 3.81
CA VAL A 58 7.44 -2.07 4.10
C VAL A 58 6.79 -1.52 2.85
N LEU A 59 5.51 -1.20 2.96
CA LEU A 59 4.67 -0.63 1.90
C LEU A 59 4.40 0.82 2.22
N MET A 60 4.63 1.72 1.26
CA MET A 60 4.29 3.14 1.38
C MET A 60 3.74 3.66 0.06
N VAL A 61 2.73 4.52 0.12
CA VAL A 61 2.14 5.19 -1.04
C VAL A 61 2.33 6.69 -0.90
N SER A 62 2.80 7.35 -1.96
CA SER A 62 2.87 8.81 -2.04
C SER A 62 2.95 9.23 -3.51
N ASP A 63 2.94 10.54 -3.75
CA ASP A 63 3.26 11.07 -5.07
C ASP A 63 4.70 10.71 -5.48
N THR A 64 4.91 10.53 -6.78
CA THR A 64 6.18 10.11 -7.37
C THR A 64 7.36 11.00 -6.95
N LYS A 65 7.16 12.32 -6.84
CA LYS A 65 8.21 13.27 -6.42
C LYS A 65 8.65 13.01 -4.98
N THR A 66 7.70 12.85 -4.07
CA THR A 66 7.96 12.55 -2.65
C THR A 66 8.64 11.19 -2.49
N ILE A 67 8.21 10.17 -3.26
CA ILE A 67 8.85 8.84 -3.23
C ILE A 67 10.29 8.91 -3.71
N ASN A 68 10.58 9.58 -4.82
CA ASN A 68 11.93 9.70 -5.35
C ASN A 68 12.87 10.38 -4.34
N GLN A 69 12.43 11.48 -3.71
CA GLN A 69 13.22 12.15 -2.67
C GLN A 69 13.50 11.25 -1.45
N ALA A 70 12.49 10.50 -1.01
CA ALA A 70 12.64 9.59 0.12
C ALA A 70 13.55 8.41 -0.23
N LEU A 71 13.45 7.85 -1.45
CA LEU A 71 14.27 6.74 -1.93
C LEU A 71 15.75 7.09 -1.98
N GLU A 72 16.11 8.26 -2.52
CA GLU A 72 17.50 8.74 -2.55
C GLU A 72 18.12 8.76 -1.16
N GLN A 73 17.41 9.30 -0.19
CA GLN A 73 17.88 9.40 1.20
C GLN A 73 17.91 8.05 1.91
N LEU A 74 16.94 7.19 1.61
CA LEU A 74 16.90 5.83 2.15
C LEU A 74 18.01 4.97 1.55
N ASP A 75 18.32 5.08 0.26
CA ASP A 75 19.41 4.33 -0.35
C ASP A 75 20.78 4.71 0.24
N GLN A 76 21.03 6.02 0.42
CA GLN A 76 22.25 6.49 1.10
C GLN A 76 22.40 5.89 2.51
N LYS A 77 21.29 5.78 3.25
CA LYS A 77 21.27 5.32 4.64
C LYS A 77 21.31 3.82 4.78
N MET A 78 20.57 3.12 3.94
CA MET A 78 20.39 1.67 3.98
C MET A 78 21.41 0.92 3.11
N LYS A 79 21.97 1.62 2.10
CA LYS A 79 22.97 1.08 1.16
C LYS A 79 22.45 -0.17 0.43
N PHE A 80 21.29 -0.06 -0.22
CA PHE A 80 20.66 -1.18 -0.93
C PHE A 80 21.54 -1.80 -2.02
N SER A 81 22.49 -1.05 -2.56
CA SER A 81 23.52 -1.55 -3.50
C SER A 81 24.43 -2.61 -2.91
N LYS A 82 24.50 -2.75 -1.57
CA LYS A 82 25.33 -3.76 -0.91
C LYS A 82 24.58 -5.07 -0.75
N PRO A 83 25.25 -6.22 -0.90
CA PRO A 83 24.65 -7.53 -0.68
C PRO A 83 24.01 -7.64 0.71
N ASN A 84 22.82 -8.26 0.80
CA ASN A 84 22.05 -8.51 2.03
C ASN A 84 21.53 -7.25 2.77
N HIS A 85 21.60 -6.06 2.17
CA HIS A 85 21.04 -4.84 2.76
C HIS A 85 19.53 -4.68 2.49
N GLY A 86 18.96 -5.50 1.63
CA GLY A 86 17.56 -5.46 1.21
C GLY A 86 17.42 -5.01 -0.23
N ILE A 87 16.18 -4.87 -0.67
CA ILE A 87 15.81 -4.34 -1.98
C ILE A 87 14.68 -3.34 -1.82
N ALA A 88 14.60 -2.40 -2.75
CA ALA A 88 13.47 -1.48 -2.89
C ALA A 88 13.02 -1.47 -4.35
N TYR A 89 11.71 -1.36 -4.59
CA TYR A 89 11.15 -1.16 -5.92
C TYR A 89 9.85 -0.39 -5.83
N THR A 90 9.44 0.26 -6.91
CA THR A 90 8.18 1.00 -6.99
C THR A 90 7.24 0.38 -8.02
N THR A 91 5.95 0.59 -7.83
CA THR A 91 4.90 0.27 -8.79
C THR A 91 3.95 1.44 -8.91
N SER A 92 3.39 1.65 -10.11
CA SER A 92 2.37 2.67 -10.32
C SER A 92 1.09 2.34 -9.57
N VAL A 93 0.39 3.36 -9.09
CA VAL A 93 -0.92 3.24 -8.43
C VAL A 93 -1.92 4.08 -9.22
N GLY A 94 -2.97 3.45 -9.72
CA GLY A 94 -3.98 4.13 -10.55
C GLY A 94 -4.91 5.05 -9.75
N GLN A 95 -5.26 4.67 -8.50
CA GLN A 95 -6.13 5.48 -7.64
C GLN A 95 -5.77 5.30 -6.17
N VAL A 96 -5.89 6.39 -5.41
CA VAL A 96 -5.73 6.40 -3.94
C VAL A 96 -6.91 7.10 -3.29
N VAL A 97 -7.53 6.46 -2.28
CA VAL A 97 -8.63 6.99 -1.47
C VAL A 97 -8.21 6.99 0.00
N GLY A 98 -8.53 8.06 0.74
CA GLY A 98 -8.12 8.20 2.14
C GLY A 98 -6.77 8.90 2.35
N ALA A 99 -6.09 9.30 1.27
CA ALA A 99 -4.88 10.11 1.38
C ALA A 99 -5.24 11.60 1.50
N ARG A 100 -4.67 12.29 2.48
CA ARG A 100 -5.02 13.68 2.83
C ARG A 100 -4.86 14.73 1.73
N ARG A 101 -4.07 14.46 0.69
CA ARG A 101 -3.64 15.48 -0.28
C ARG A 101 -4.21 15.38 -1.68
N SER A 102 -4.86 14.28 -2.05
CA SER A 102 -5.35 14.17 -3.43
C SER A 102 -6.48 13.15 -3.55
N LYS A 103 -7.61 13.59 -4.07
CA LYS A 103 -8.46 12.72 -4.86
C LYS A 103 -7.74 12.58 -6.20
N CYS A 104 -7.12 11.46 -6.46
CA CYS A 104 -6.66 11.14 -7.80
C CYS A 104 -7.82 10.52 -8.56
N ASP A 105 -8.30 11.22 -9.56
CA ASP A 105 -9.14 10.62 -10.58
C ASP A 105 -8.28 9.64 -11.39
N TYR A 106 -8.87 8.56 -11.81
CA TYR A 106 -8.25 7.49 -12.59
C TYR A 106 -7.49 8.08 -13.78
N ILE A 107 -6.17 7.99 -13.80
CA ILE A 107 -5.38 8.33 -14.97
C ILE A 107 -5.35 7.09 -15.87
N ASN A 108 -6.20 7.10 -16.88
CA ASN A 108 -6.35 6.01 -17.84
C ASN A 108 -5.33 6.08 -18.99
N GLU A 109 -4.14 6.63 -18.74
CA GLU A 109 -3.09 6.79 -19.78
C GLU A 109 -1.80 6.07 -19.36
N GLY A 110 -1.78 4.75 -19.50
CA GLY A 110 -0.54 4.04 -19.24
C GLY A 110 -0.48 2.64 -19.81
N ARG A 111 0.20 2.46 -20.90
CA ARG A 111 0.75 1.19 -21.39
C ARG A 111 -0.27 0.09 -21.70
N GLY A 112 -0.93 0.17 -22.84
CA GLY A 112 -1.69 -0.95 -23.40
C GLY A 112 -3.05 -1.16 -22.74
N ALA A 113 -3.84 -0.08 -22.63
CA ALA A 113 -5.15 -0.04 -21.95
C ALA A 113 -6.20 -1.03 -22.49
N ASP A 114 -5.95 -1.67 -23.63
CA ASP A 114 -6.96 -2.49 -24.34
C ASP A 114 -7.14 -3.91 -23.76
N HIS A 115 -6.35 -4.31 -22.73
CA HIS A 115 -6.39 -5.69 -22.20
C HIS A 115 -6.45 -5.80 -20.68
N ILE A 116 -6.61 -4.70 -19.93
CA ILE A 116 -6.75 -4.76 -18.47
C ILE A 116 -8.18 -5.16 -18.15
N MET A 117 -8.38 -6.41 -17.76
CA MET A 117 -9.68 -6.96 -17.37
C MET A 117 -9.90 -6.96 -15.86
N TYR A 118 -8.81 -6.86 -15.07
CA TYR A 118 -8.85 -6.98 -13.62
C TYR A 118 -8.04 -5.89 -12.93
N HIS A 119 -8.53 -5.49 -11.75
CA HIS A 119 -7.83 -4.63 -10.81
C HIS A 119 -7.55 -5.37 -9.50
N ALA A 120 -6.42 -5.03 -8.87
CA ALA A 120 -6.13 -5.38 -7.49
C ALA A 120 -6.49 -4.19 -6.60
N ILE A 121 -7.54 -4.35 -5.80
CA ILE A 121 -7.96 -3.39 -4.79
C ILE A 121 -7.29 -3.80 -3.49
N THR A 122 -6.49 -2.91 -2.90
CA THR A 122 -5.87 -3.12 -1.60
C THR A 122 -6.42 -2.11 -0.62
N VAL A 123 -6.96 -2.59 0.49
CA VAL A 123 -7.53 -1.79 1.56
C VAL A 123 -6.72 -2.03 2.82
N ILE A 124 -6.20 -0.97 3.44
CA ILE A 124 -5.48 -1.05 4.72
C ILE A 124 -6.32 -0.35 5.77
N VAL A 125 -6.70 -1.07 6.81
CA VAL A 125 -7.57 -0.61 7.90
C VAL A 125 -6.98 -0.99 9.26
N GLU A 126 -7.55 -0.44 10.33
CA GLU A 126 -7.24 -0.90 11.68
C GLU A 126 -7.63 -2.35 11.88
N LYS A 127 -6.88 -3.04 12.74
CA LYS A 127 -7.18 -4.43 13.11
C LYS A 127 -8.62 -4.57 13.64
N GLY A 128 -9.32 -5.57 13.12
CA GLY A 128 -10.72 -5.86 13.41
C GLY A 128 -11.70 -5.27 12.38
N ASN A 129 -11.23 -4.50 11.41
CA ASN A 129 -12.07 -3.89 10.38
C ASN A 129 -12.06 -4.63 9.03
N ALA A 130 -11.19 -5.64 8.86
CA ALA A 130 -11.08 -6.37 7.59
C ALA A 130 -12.37 -7.07 7.17
N GLU A 131 -13.10 -7.67 8.10
CA GLU A 131 -14.39 -8.33 7.81
C GLU A 131 -15.44 -7.33 7.29
N TYR A 132 -15.49 -6.11 7.82
CA TYR A 132 -16.39 -5.07 7.28
C TYR A 132 -16.03 -4.64 5.87
N VAL A 133 -14.72 -4.67 5.52
CA VAL A 133 -14.26 -4.45 4.13
C VAL A 133 -14.76 -5.56 3.24
N ILE A 134 -14.59 -6.84 3.64
CA ILE A 134 -15.07 -8.01 2.87
C ILE A 134 -16.57 -7.96 2.67
N ASP A 135 -17.34 -7.68 3.73
CA ASP A 135 -18.79 -7.56 3.64
C ASP A 135 -19.21 -6.48 2.63
N ALA A 136 -18.63 -5.26 2.77
CA ALA A 136 -18.96 -4.16 1.87
C ALA A 136 -18.60 -4.47 0.41
N ALA A 137 -17.46 -5.13 0.20
CA ALA A 137 -17.03 -5.54 -1.13
C ALA A 137 -17.97 -6.61 -1.73
N THR A 138 -18.38 -7.59 -0.92
CA THR A 138 -19.28 -8.67 -1.33
C THR A 138 -20.66 -8.14 -1.68
N GLU A 139 -21.20 -7.20 -0.90
CA GLU A 139 -22.45 -6.49 -1.19
C GLU A 139 -22.42 -5.78 -2.56
N ALA A 140 -21.21 -5.36 -2.99
CA ALA A 140 -21.00 -4.70 -4.29
C ALA A 140 -20.54 -5.65 -5.42
N GLY A 141 -20.62 -6.98 -5.19
CA GLY A 141 -20.34 -8.00 -6.22
C GLY A 141 -18.94 -8.58 -6.22
N SER A 142 -18.10 -8.28 -5.22
CA SER A 142 -16.82 -8.98 -5.07
C SER A 142 -17.02 -10.46 -4.72
N LYS A 143 -16.18 -11.33 -5.29
CA LYS A 143 -16.20 -12.78 -5.02
C LYS A 143 -15.43 -13.17 -3.74
N GLY A 144 -14.89 -12.19 -3.00
CA GLY A 144 -14.12 -12.36 -1.77
C GLY A 144 -12.77 -11.64 -1.82
N GLY A 145 -11.98 -11.83 -0.78
CA GLY A 145 -10.65 -11.22 -0.66
C GLY A 145 -9.75 -11.99 0.28
N THR A 146 -8.50 -11.55 0.37
CA THR A 146 -7.49 -12.13 1.27
C THR A 146 -7.12 -11.12 2.34
N ILE A 147 -7.21 -11.52 3.61
CA ILE A 147 -6.84 -10.70 4.77
C ILE A 147 -5.41 -11.03 5.19
N ILE A 148 -4.58 -10.01 5.38
CA ILE A 148 -3.20 -10.12 5.80
C ILE A 148 -3.00 -9.27 7.05
N ASN A 149 -2.49 -9.88 8.13
CA ASN A 149 -2.14 -9.13 9.33
C ASN A 149 -0.89 -8.29 9.09
N ALA A 150 -0.93 -7.05 9.55
CA ALA A 150 0.11 -6.05 9.35
C ALA A 150 0.27 -5.16 10.58
N ARG A 151 1.22 -4.23 10.53
CA ARG A 151 1.34 -3.10 11.45
C ARG A 151 1.73 -1.86 10.65
N GLY A 152 1.37 -0.71 11.13
CA GLY A 152 1.70 0.52 10.42
C GLY A 152 1.15 1.74 11.12
N SER A 153 1.58 2.92 10.69
CA SER A 153 1.10 4.17 11.25
C SER A 153 0.85 5.19 10.14
N GLY A 154 -0.30 5.85 10.22
CA GLY A 154 -0.60 7.07 9.50
C GLY A 154 -0.04 8.31 10.19
N ILE A 155 -0.37 9.51 9.67
CA ILE A 155 0.13 10.81 10.17
C ILE A 155 -0.30 11.09 11.61
N HIS A 156 -1.42 10.55 12.05
CA HIS A 156 -2.03 10.81 13.38
C HIS A 156 -1.89 9.67 14.38
N GLU A 157 -1.30 8.57 13.98
CA GLU A 157 -1.31 7.30 14.74
C GLU A 157 0.03 7.02 15.42
N THR A 158 0.71 8.01 15.94
CA THR A 158 1.85 7.77 16.82
C THR A 158 1.37 7.65 18.26
N SER A 159 1.08 6.43 18.69
CA SER A 159 0.99 6.15 20.13
C SER A 159 2.40 5.97 20.69
N LYS A 160 2.70 6.74 21.74
CA LYS A 160 3.96 6.60 22.48
C LYS A 160 3.68 5.86 23.79
N LEU A 161 4.31 4.72 23.97
CA LEU A 161 4.35 4.04 25.26
C LEU A 161 5.79 4.09 25.79
N PHE A 162 6.00 4.66 26.97
CA PHE A 162 7.33 4.84 27.56
C PHE A 162 8.36 5.48 26.63
N SER A 163 7.95 6.53 25.87
CA SER A 163 8.78 7.22 24.86
C SER A 163 9.18 6.39 23.64
N MET A 164 8.64 5.17 23.49
CA MET A 164 8.78 4.35 22.28
C MET A 164 7.57 4.55 21.37
N GLU A 165 7.82 4.77 20.08
CA GLU A 165 6.76 4.80 19.08
C GLU A 165 6.26 3.38 18.84
N ILE A 166 4.94 3.16 19.06
CA ILE A 166 4.28 1.90 18.77
C ILE A 166 3.56 2.06 17.44
N GLU A 167 3.83 1.14 16.53
CA GLU A 167 3.08 1.00 15.28
C GLU A 167 1.83 0.17 15.55
N PRO A 168 0.62 0.76 15.41
CA PRO A 168 -0.62 0.04 15.65
C PRO A 168 -0.79 -1.16 14.70
N GLU A 169 -1.52 -2.17 15.16
CA GLU A 169 -1.87 -3.32 14.33
C GLU A 169 -2.86 -2.90 13.24
N LYS A 170 -2.61 -3.39 12.04
CA LYS A 170 -3.43 -3.14 10.84
C LYS A 170 -3.79 -4.46 10.17
N GLU A 171 -4.80 -4.39 9.31
CA GLU A 171 -5.16 -5.47 8.40
C GLU A 171 -5.14 -4.94 6.97
N ILE A 172 -4.64 -5.76 6.06
CA ILE A 172 -4.69 -5.50 4.62
C ILE A 172 -5.70 -6.47 4.03
N VAL A 173 -6.65 -5.96 3.29
CA VAL A 173 -7.57 -6.75 2.48
C VAL A 173 -7.21 -6.57 1.02
N MET A 174 -6.90 -7.68 0.34
CA MET A 174 -6.60 -7.72 -1.09
C MET A 174 -7.77 -8.36 -1.83
N ILE A 175 -8.34 -7.65 -2.80
CA ILE A 175 -9.48 -8.08 -3.60
C ILE A 175 -9.07 -8.00 -5.08
N LEU A 176 -9.27 -9.10 -5.82
CA LEU A 176 -9.22 -9.06 -7.28
C LEU A 176 -10.64 -8.84 -7.82
N SER A 177 -10.81 -7.80 -8.62
CA SER A 177 -12.10 -7.42 -9.18
C SER A 177 -11.99 -7.25 -10.69
N GLU A 178 -13.07 -7.58 -11.40
CA GLU A 178 -13.23 -7.12 -12.75
C GLU A 178 -13.24 -5.59 -12.80
N LYS A 179 -12.66 -5.01 -13.82
CA LYS A 179 -12.50 -3.56 -13.98
C LYS A 179 -13.82 -2.82 -13.81
N GLU A 180 -14.87 -3.36 -14.41
CA GLU A 180 -16.23 -2.78 -14.42
C GLU A 180 -16.86 -2.72 -13.01
N SER A 181 -16.47 -3.63 -12.11
CA SER A 181 -17.02 -3.72 -10.75
C SER A 181 -16.21 -2.91 -9.74
N THR A 182 -15.01 -2.48 -10.10
CA THR A 182 -14.05 -1.85 -9.17
C THR A 182 -14.63 -0.60 -8.50
N GLU A 183 -15.21 0.32 -9.26
CA GLU A 183 -15.75 1.56 -8.71
C GLU A 183 -16.90 1.30 -7.72
N ALA A 184 -17.79 0.36 -8.03
CA ALA A 184 -18.90 0.00 -7.14
C ALA A 184 -18.38 -0.60 -5.83
N ILE A 185 -17.36 -1.47 -5.90
CA ILE A 185 -16.73 -2.09 -4.73
C ILE A 185 -16.06 -1.02 -3.86
N VAL A 186 -15.25 -0.15 -4.45
CA VAL A 186 -14.55 0.93 -3.73
C VAL A 186 -15.54 1.90 -3.09
N ALA A 187 -16.60 2.29 -3.80
CA ALA A 187 -17.63 3.16 -3.26
C ALA A 187 -18.38 2.53 -2.08
N SER A 188 -18.68 1.22 -2.14
CA SER A 188 -19.32 0.48 -1.06
C SER A 188 -18.44 0.43 0.19
N ILE A 189 -17.15 0.10 0.02
CA ILE A 189 -16.18 0.07 1.12
C ILE A 189 -16.03 1.46 1.74
N ASN A 190 -15.83 2.50 0.90
CA ASN A 190 -15.67 3.87 1.37
C ASN A 190 -16.90 4.35 2.15
N LYS A 191 -18.11 4.05 1.66
CA LYS A 191 -19.36 4.40 2.33
C LYS A 191 -19.50 3.73 3.70
N LYS A 192 -19.13 2.43 3.81
CA LYS A 192 -19.29 1.64 5.04
C LYS A 192 -18.25 2.01 6.09
N LEU A 193 -16.99 2.23 5.67
CA LEU A 193 -15.88 2.47 6.58
C LEU A 193 -15.45 3.94 6.64
N LYS A 194 -16.03 4.82 5.81
CA LYS A 194 -15.69 6.24 5.73
C LYS A 194 -14.19 6.48 5.52
N ILE A 195 -13.62 5.77 4.55
CA ILE A 195 -12.17 5.81 4.28
C ILE A 195 -11.67 7.22 3.95
N ASP A 196 -12.53 8.10 3.43
CA ASP A 196 -12.21 9.51 3.19
C ASP A 196 -11.93 10.30 4.48
N GLU A 197 -12.40 9.83 5.63
CA GLU A 197 -12.11 10.44 6.93
C GLU A 197 -10.71 10.01 7.40
N PRO A 198 -9.90 10.96 7.89
CA PRO A 198 -8.53 10.67 8.34
C PRO A 198 -8.49 9.60 9.45
N GLY A 199 -7.64 8.61 9.28
CA GLY A 199 -7.44 7.52 10.26
C GLY A 199 -8.24 6.26 9.98
N ASN A 200 -9.27 6.30 9.14
CA ASN A 200 -10.14 5.14 8.90
C ASN A 200 -9.51 4.11 7.94
N GLY A 201 -8.44 4.48 7.25
CA GLY A 201 -7.74 3.56 6.35
C GLY A 201 -7.27 4.22 5.06
N ILE A 202 -6.87 3.38 4.12
CA ILE A 202 -6.49 3.78 2.77
C ILE A 202 -6.89 2.68 1.78
N ILE A 203 -7.37 3.08 0.61
CA ILE A 203 -7.61 2.19 -0.53
C ILE A 203 -6.69 2.63 -1.66
N PHE A 204 -6.07 1.68 -2.32
CA PHE A 204 -5.39 1.92 -3.59
C PHE A 204 -5.67 0.79 -4.57
N ILE A 205 -5.64 1.13 -5.86
CA ILE A 205 -6.02 0.25 -6.96
C ILE A 205 -4.85 0.17 -7.92
N GLN A 206 -4.52 -1.05 -8.33
CA GLN A 206 -3.46 -1.35 -9.28
C GLN A 206 -4.01 -2.17 -10.43
N ASP A 207 -3.53 -1.90 -11.65
CA ASP A 207 -3.84 -2.70 -12.81
C ASP A 207 -3.22 -4.08 -12.72
N VAL A 208 -3.97 -5.11 -13.13
CA VAL A 208 -3.51 -6.49 -13.17
C VAL A 208 -3.33 -6.94 -14.60
N ASN A 209 -2.10 -7.23 -14.98
CA ASN A 209 -1.76 -7.60 -16.35
C ASN A 209 -2.19 -9.03 -16.71
N LYS A 210 -2.13 -9.97 -15.75
CA LYS A 210 -2.48 -11.38 -15.97
C LYS A 210 -3.01 -11.99 -14.68
N THR A 211 -3.99 -12.87 -14.81
CA THR A 211 -4.55 -13.64 -13.70
C THR A 211 -4.47 -15.14 -14.01
N TYR A 212 -4.30 -15.95 -12.96
CA TYR A 212 -4.35 -17.41 -13.03
C TYR A 212 -5.16 -17.91 -11.83
N GLY A 213 -6.00 -18.95 -12.06
CA GLY A 213 -6.78 -19.57 -10.99
C GLY A 213 -7.98 -18.78 -10.52
N LEU A 214 -8.41 -17.77 -11.27
CA LEU A 214 -9.72 -17.15 -11.05
C LEU A 214 -10.79 -18.01 -11.72
N PHE A 215 -11.78 -18.43 -10.94
CA PHE A 215 -12.96 -19.12 -11.45
C PHE A 215 -14.08 -18.10 -11.69
N SER A 216 -14.61 -18.09 -12.87
CA SER A 216 -15.80 -17.31 -13.28
C SER A 216 -17.07 -17.85 -12.64
#